data_8cb27d237d6118934e8a2a120f318e7a
#
_entry.id   8cb27d237d6118934e8a2a120f318e7a
#
_cell.length_a   1.000
_cell.length_b   1.000
_cell.length_c   1.000
_cell.angle_alpha   90.00
_cell.angle_beta   90.00
_cell.angle_gamma   90.00
#
_symmetry.space_group_name_H-M   'P 1'
#
loop_
_entity.id
_entity.type
_entity.pdbx_description
1 polymer ?
#
loop_
_entity_poly.entity_id
_entity_poly.type
_entity_poly.pdbx_seq_one_letter_code
_entity_poly.pdbx_strand_id
1 'polypeptide(L)'
;MSAEHAPTAGEYIVHHLTHFQNKEMAGIIDFSVFNLDSIFWAVLLGVVGTLMLWRAAVNATSGVPGRFQAAVEILVEMVDTQAKGIIHNAESRKLVAPLALTVFVWIFLMNAMDLLPVDLIPAIWSAVFAAAGHDPHHAYMRVVPTAD
;
A
#
# COMPACT_ATOMS: atom_id res chain seq x y z
N MET A 1 37.75 19.41 -5.91
CA MET A 1 37.46 17.97 -5.85
C MET A 1 37.09 17.69 -4.39
N SER A 2 35.81 17.85 -4.06
CA SER A 2 35.29 17.55 -2.71
C SER A 2 35.14 16.02 -2.64
N ALA A 3 35.85 15.39 -1.70
CA ALA A 3 35.69 13.97 -1.44
C ALA A 3 34.22 13.72 -1.08
N GLU A 4 33.52 12.99 -1.91
CA GLU A 4 32.17 12.51 -1.66
C GLU A 4 32.26 11.60 -0.44
N HIS A 5 31.87 12.12 0.72
CA HIS A 5 31.89 11.37 1.97
C HIS A 5 30.76 10.35 1.87
N ALA A 6 31.11 9.06 1.85
CA ALA A 6 30.09 8.01 1.90
C ALA A 6 29.21 8.25 3.13
N PRO A 7 27.88 8.26 3.01
CA PRO A 7 26.98 8.56 4.12
C PRO A 7 27.23 7.59 5.28
N THR A 8 27.31 8.13 6.48
CA THR A 8 27.40 7.30 7.69
C THR A 8 26.13 6.47 7.84
N ALA A 9 26.20 5.33 8.55
CA ALA A 9 25.01 4.49 8.78
C ALA A 9 23.85 5.27 9.41
N GLY A 10 24.14 6.28 10.27
CA GLY A 10 23.14 7.16 10.85
C GLY A 10 22.49 8.10 9.82
N GLU A 11 23.28 8.72 8.95
CA GLU A 11 22.78 9.57 7.87
C GLU A 11 21.95 8.77 6.85
N TYR A 12 22.38 7.55 6.54
CA TYR A 12 21.61 6.63 5.70
C TYR A 12 20.23 6.32 6.29
N ILE A 13 20.18 5.98 7.59
CA ILE A 13 18.93 5.69 8.30
C ILE A 13 18.03 6.92 8.34
N VAL A 14 18.56 8.09 8.72
CA VAL A 14 17.80 9.34 8.76
C VAL A 14 17.27 9.69 7.37
N HIS A 15 18.09 9.58 6.33
CA HIS A 15 17.67 9.82 4.95
C HIS A 15 16.52 8.90 4.50
N HIS A 16 16.46 7.66 4.99
CA HIS A 16 15.38 6.72 4.65
C HIS A 16 14.12 6.88 5.52
N LEU A 17 14.24 7.52 6.69
CA LEU A 17 13.12 7.72 7.61
C LEU A 17 12.42 9.08 7.47
N THR A 18 13.10 10.10 6.92
CA THR A 18 12.59 11.48 6.86
C THR A 18 12.30 11.92 5.43
N HIS A 19 11.20 11.40 4.83
CA HIS A 19 10.82 11.80 3.49
C HIS A 19 9.38 12.28 3.45
N PHE A 20 9.12 13.35 2.68
CA PHE A 20 7.81 13.89 2.38
C PHE A 20 6.87 14.07 3.58
N GLN A 21 7.42 14.54 4.69
CA GLN A 21 6.61 14.96 5.84
C GLN A 21 5.97 16.33 5.58
N ASN A 22 4.75 16.52 6.04
CA ASN A 22 4.05 17.80 5.97
C ASN A 22 4.81 18.92 6.67
N LYS A 23 5.50 18.60 7.78
CA LYS A 23 6.35 19.51 8.54
C LYS A 23 7.36 18.73 9.37
N GLU A 24 8.44 19.38 9.78
CA GLU A 24 9.40 18.79 10.72
C GLU A 24 8.76 18.57 12.09
N MET A 25 9.09 17.45 12.71
CA MET A 25 8.58 17.07 14.02
C MET A 25 9.14 18.02 15.10
N ALA A 26 8.26 18.70 15.81
CA ALA A 26 8.65 19.67 16.84
C ALA A 26 8.89 19.04 18.23
N GLY A 27 8.55 17.76 18.43
CA GLY A 27 8.67 17.05 19.71
C GLY A 27 8.72 15.52 19.52
N ILE A 28 8.80 14.79 20.64
CA ILE A 28 8.88 13.32 20.65
C ILE A 28 7.60 12.68 20.09
N ILE A 29 6.45 13.34 20.27
CA ILE A 29 5.15 12.91 19.71
C ILE A 29 4.46 14.17 19.17
N ASP A 30 4.26 14.23 17.87
CA ASP A 30 3.53 15.31 17.21
C ASP A 30 2.47 14.70 16.23
N PHE A 31 1.23 14.65 16.66
CA PHE A 31 0.10 14.13 15.88
C PHE A 31 -0.27 14.99 14.66
N SER A 32 0.39 16.13 14.46
CA SER A 32 0.16 16.99 13.31
C SER A 32 1.12 16.76 12.15
N VAL A 33 2.06 15.84 12.31
CA VAL A 33 3.00 15.40 11.28
C VAL A 33 2.39 14.21 10.55
N PHE A 34 2.24 14.32 9.23
CA PHE A 34 1.75 13.25 8.37
C PHE A 34 2.80 12.91 7.32
N ASN A 35 3.03 11.63 7.12
CA ASN A 35 3.87 11.11 6.05
C ASN A 35 3.02 11.02 4.78
N LEU A 36 3.16 11.98 3.88
CA LEU A 36 2.35 12.08 2.66
C LEU A 36 2.61 10.92 1.70
N ASP A 37 3.82 10.39 1.69
CA ASP A 37 4.19 9.22 0.89
C ASP A 37 3.47 7.96 1.35
N SER A 38 3.41 7.69 2.65
CA SER A 38 2.67 6.55 3.22
C SER A 38 1.18 6.65 2.92
N ILE A 39 0.59 7.83 3.09
CA ILE A 39 -0.82 8.07 2.76
C ILE A 39 -1.07 7.85 1.27
N PHE A 40 -0.20 8.38 0.40
CA PHE A 40 -0.32 8.19 -1.04
C PHE A 40 -0.32 6.70 -1.43
N TRP A 41 0.65 5.92 -0.93
CA TRP A 41 0.74 4.50 -1.23
C TRP A 41 -0.43 3.70 -0.64
N ALA A 42 -0.85 4.01 0.58
CA ALA A 42 -2.01 3.37 1.20
C ALA A 42 -3.29 3.59 0.38
N VAL A 43 -3.56 4.83 -0.02
CA VAL A 43 -4.73 5.17 -0.85
C VAL A 43 -4.63 4.52 -2.23
N LEU A 44 -3.46 4.58 -2.88
CA LEU A 44 -3.23 3.95 -4.18
C LEU A 44 -3.52 2.45 -4.14
N LEU A 45 -3.00 1.73 -3.15
CA LEU A 45 -3.24 0.30 -2.97
C LEU A 45 -4.71 -0.01 -2.66
N GLY A 46 -5.38 0.84 -1.88
CA GLY A 46 -6.82 0.74 -1.64
C GLY A 46 -7.64 0.86 -2.92
N VAL A 47 -7.32 1.84 -3.75
CA VAL A 47 -7.96 2.02 -5.07
C VAL A 47 -7.68 0.82 -5.98
N VAL A 48 -6.41 0.37 -6.07
CA VAL A 48 -6.04 -0.81 -6.88
C VAL A 48 -6.79 -2.05 -6.41
N GLY A 49 -6.82 -2.33 -5.10
CA GLY A 49 -7.56 -3.47 -4.53
C GLY A 49 -9.05 -3.43 -4.85
N THR A 50 -9.68 -2.26 -4.69
CA THR A 50 -11.10 -2.06 -5.01
C THR A 50 -11.36 -2.25 -6.51
N LEU A 51 -10.50 -1.73 -7.38
CA LEU A 51 -10.62 -1.92 -8.84
C LEU A 51 -10.44 -3.39 -9.24
N MET A 52 -9.53 -4.12 -8.59
CA MET A 52 -9.36 -5.55 -8.81
C MET A 52 -10.62 -6.34 -8.46
N LEU A 53 -11.21 -6.07 -7.30
CA LEU A 53 -12.47 -6.70 -6.86
C LEU A 53 -13.62 -6.33 -7.80
N TRP A 54 -13.75 -5.06 -8.17
CA TRP A 54 -14.75 -4.58 -9.11
C TRP A 54 -14.62 -5.25 -10.48
N ARG A 55 -13.38 -5.35 -11.01
CA ARG A 55 -13.13 -6.02 -12.29
C ARG A 55 -13.51 -7.51 -12.24
N ALA A 56 -13.24 -8.21 -11.14
CA ALA A 56 -13.66 -9.58 -10.94
C ALA A 56 -15.19 -9.69 -10.94
N ALA A 57 -15.88 -8.80 -10.23
CA ALA A 57 -17.33 -8.79 -10.14
C ALA A 57 -18.01 -8.52 -11.51
N VAL A 58 -17.52 -7.55 -12.28
CA VAL A 58 -18.08 -7.19 -13.60
C VAL A 58 -17.88 -8.31 -14.63
N ASN A 59 -16.75 -9.03 -14.56
CA ASN A 59 -16.41 -10.10 -15.50
C ASN A 59 -16.77 -11.50 -14.97
N ALA A 60 -17.49 -11.58 -13.85
CA ALA A 60 -17.88 -12.86 -13.26
C ALA A 60 -18.81 -13.65 -14.21
N THR A 61 -18.47 -14.91 -14.43
CA THR A 61 -19.23 -15.83 -15.25
C THR A 61 -19.80 -16.96 -14.41
N SER A 62 -20.99 -17.46 -14.74
CA SER A 62 -21.62 -18.60 -14.06
C SER A 62 -21.05 -19.97 -14.49
N GLY A 63 -20.15 -19.98 -15.47
CA GLY A 63 -19.47 -21.18 -15.97
C GLY A 63 -18.23 -21.52 -15.16
N VAL A 64 -17.26 -22.19 -15.80
CA VAL A 64 -15.96 -22.49 -15.14
C VAL A 64 -15.19 -21.18 -14.95
N PRO A 65 -14.90 -20.78 -13.68
CA PRO A 65 -14.24 -19.51 -13.42
C PRO A 65 -12.79 -19.52 -13.91
N GLY A 66 -12.35 -18.40 -14.46
CA GLY A 66 -10.93 -18.18 -14.74
C GLY A 66 -10.12 -18.09 -13.44
N ARG A 67 -8.79 -18.27 -13.50
CA ARG A 67 -7.90 -18.29 -12.32
C ARG A 67 -8.06 -17.06 -11.41
N PHE A 68 -8.20 -15.88 -12.01
CA PHE A 68 -8.37 -14.63 -11.25
C PHE A 68 -9.74 -14.58 -10.57
N GLN A 69 -10.81 -14.93 -11.29
CA GLN A 69 -12.16 -15.02 -10.73
C GLN A 69 -12.21 -16.03 -9.58
N ALA A 70 -11.65 -17.23 -9.79
CA ALA A 70 -11.60 -18.27 -8.75
C ALA A 70 -10.88 -17.79 -7.48
N ALA A 71 -9.76 -17.07 -7.62
CA ALA A 71 -9.05 -16.53 -6.46
C ALA A 71 -9.90 -15.52 -5.68
N VAL A 72 -10.62 -14.62 -6.37
CA VAL A 72 -11.50 -13.65 -5.73
C VAL A 72 -12.73 -14.35 -5.11
N GLU A 73 -13.31 -15.35 -5.76
CA GLU A 73 -14.43 -16.13 -5.21
C GLU A 73 -14.05 -16.84 -3.90
N ILE A 74 -12.84 -17.44 -3.84
CA ILE A 74 -12.31 -18.05 -2.59
C ILE A 74 -12.20 -17.02 -1.49
N LEU A 75 -11.70 -15.80 -1.77
CA LEU A 75 -11.60 -14.74 -0.78
C LEU A 75 -12.98 -14.27 -0.30
N VAL A 76 -13.93 -14.11 -1.20
CA VAL A 76 -15.31 -13.74 -0.88
C VAL A 76 -15.97 -14.80 0.01
N GLU A 77 -15.85 -16.08 -0.36
CA GLU A 77 -16.40 -17.20 0.40
C GLU A 77 -15.78 -17.30 1.80
N MET A 78 -14.46 -17.13 1.90
CA MET A 78 -13.75 -17.13 3.18
C MET A 78 -14.28 -16.01 4.10
N VAL A 79 -14.37 -14.78 3.62
CA VAL A 79 -14.84 -13.64 4.41
C VAL A 79 -16.32 -13.77 4.77
N ASP A 80 -17.15 -14.20 3.84
CA ASP A 80 -18.59 -14.40 4.08
C ASP A 80 -18.83 -15.51 5.13
N THR A 81 -18.07 -16.59 5.06
CA THR A 81 -18.13 -17.68 6.06
C THR A 81 -17.75 -17.18 7.45
N GLN A 82 -16.66 -16.41 7.56
CA GLN A 82 -16.25 -15.81 8.83
C GLN A 82 -17.30 -14.81 9.36
N ALA A 83 -17.83 -13.96 8.48
CA ALA A 83 -18.87 -13.01 8.85
C ALA A 83 -20.16 -13.70 9.33
N LYS A 84 -20.56 -14.80 8.69
CA LYS A 84 -21.71 -15.62 9.13
C LYS A 84 -21.50 -16.24 10.50
N GLY A 85 -20.29 -16.66 10.81
CA GLY A 85 -19.94 -17.25 12.11
C GLY A 85 -20.01 -16.24 13.27
N ILE A 86 -19.77 -14.96 13.00
CA ILE A 86 -19.67 -13.91 14.02
C ILE A 86 -20.95 -13.08 14.09
N ILE A 87 -21.52 -12.72 12.94
CA ILE A 87 -22.64 -11.79 12.84
C ILE A 87 -23.92 -12.55 12.49
N HIS A 88 -24.78 -12.73 13.46
CA HIS A 88 -26.05 -13.47 13.30
C HIS A 88 -27.12 -12.64 12.55
N ASN A 89 -27.06 -11.30 12.63
CA ASN A 89 -28.02 -10.43 11.95
C ASN A 89 -27.68 -10.32 10.44
N ALA A 90 -28.62 -10.73 9.58
CA ALA A 90 -28.45 -10.74 8.12
C ALA A 90 -28.27 -9.32 7.54
N GLU A 91 -28.95 -8.30 8.08
CA GLU A 91 -28.82 -6.93 7.59
C GLU A 91 -27.43 -6.35 7.89
N SER A 92 -26.92 -6.60 9.10
CA SER A 92 -25.57 -6.18 9.47
C SER A 92 -24.50 -6.86 8.61
N ARG A 93 -24.68 -8.13 8.23
CA ARG A 93 -23.74 -8.86 7.35
C ARG A 93 -23.65 -8.26 5.95
N LYS A 94 -24.76 -7.74 5.41
CA LYS A 94 -24.75 -7.11 4.08
C LYS A 94 -23.78 -5.92 3.99
N LEU A 95 -23.54 -5.24 5.11
CA LEU A 95 -22.59 -4.13 5.18
C LEU A 95 -21.20 -4.61 5.61
N VAL A 96 -21.14 -5.44 6.65
CA VAL A 96 -19.87 -5.83 7.29
C VAL A 96 -19.05 -6.77 6.41
N ALA A 97 -19.67 -7.73 5.71
CA ALA A 97 -18.91 -8.68 4.89
C ALA A 97 -18.17 -8.00 3.71
N PRO A 98 -18.79 -7.14 2.90
CA PRO A 98 -18.07 -6.40 1.85
C PRO A 98 -16.99 -5.46 2.42
N LEU A 99 -17.27 -4.79 3.55
CA LEU A 99 -16.31 -3.93 4.21
C LEU A 99 -15.09 -4.74 4.69
N ALA A 100 -15.31 -5.87 5.35
CA ALA A 100 -14.26 -6.76 5.81
C ALA A 100 -13.41 -7.30 4.64
N LEU A 101 -14.04 -7.67 3.52
CA LEU A 101 -13.33 -8.09 2.31
C LEU A 101 -12.43 -6.98 1.77
N THR A 102 -12.96 -5.76 1.69
CA THR A 102 -12.19 -4.62 1.17
C THR A 102 -11.00 -4.31 2.06
N VAL A 103 -11.20 -4.25 3.37
CA VAL A 103 -10.15 -4.00 4.36
C VAL A 103 -9.11 -5.13 4.34
N PHE A 104 -9.54 -6.39 4.26
CA PHE A 104 -8.64 -7.53 4.18
C PHE A 104 -7.74 -7.46 2.95
N VAL A 105 -8.30 -7.23 1.76
CA VAL A 105 -7.53 -7.11 0.51
C VAL A 105 -6.60 -5.90 0.57
N TRP A 106 -7.06 -4.79 1.10
CA TRP A 106 -6.24 -3.58 1.25
C TRP A 106 -5.03 -3.81 2.15
N ILE A 107 -5.24 -4.33 3.36
CA ILE A 107 -4.15 -4.65 4.30
C ILE A 107 -3.22 -5.70 3.70
N PHE A 108 -3.76 -6.71 3.02
CA PHE A 108 -2.95 -7.72 2.34
C PHE A 108 -2.03 -7.08 1.29
N LEU A 109 -2.53 -6.17 0.46
CA LEU A 109 -1.73 -5.48 -0.55
C LEU A 109 -0.65 -4.58 0.08
N MET A 110 -0.97 -3.89 1.18
CA MET A 110 0.03 -3.10 1.91
C MET A 110 1.16 -3.99 2.44
N ASN A 111 0.83 -5.11 3.09
CA ASN A 111 1.85 -6.05 3.59
C ASN A 111 2.60 -6.75 2.45
N ALA A 112 1.95 -7.05 1.32
CA ALA A 112 2.63 -7.61 0.16
C ALA A 112 3.65 -6.64 -0.43
N MET A 113 3.40 -5.34 -0.35
CA MET A 113 4.34 -4.31 -0.78
C MET A 113 5.60 -4.27 0.09
N ASP A 114 5.49 -4.55 1.39
CA ASP A 114 6.64 -4.62 2.30
C ASP A 114 7.57 -5.81 2.02
N LEU A 115 7.10 -6.82 1.28
CA LEU A 115 7.94 -7.94 0.81
C LEU A 115 8.83 -7.55 -0.36
N LEU A 116 8.59 -6.42 -1.02
CA LEU A 116 9.46 -5.92 -2.07
C LEU A 116 10.73 -5.32 -1.45
N PRO A 117 11.90 -5.46 -2.11
CA PRO A 117 13.11 -4.78 -1.67
C PRO A 117 12.86 -3.27 -1.53
N VAL A 118 13.23 -2.71 -0.37
CA VAL A 118 12.99 -1.29 -0.02
C VAL A 118 13.51 -0.34 -1.09
N ASP A 119 14.61 -0.69 -1.76
CA ASP A 119 15.26 0.14 -2.77
C ASP A 119 14.71 -0.07 -4.19
N LEU A 120 13.86 -1.09 -4.42
CA LEU A 120 13.40 -1.44 -5.78
C LEU A 120 12.57 -0.31 -6.41
N ILE A 121 11.56 0.16 -5.71
CA ILE A 121 10.65 1.19 -6.24
C ILE A 121 11.32 2.57 -6.29
N PRO A 122 12.08 3.01 -5.25
CA PRO A 122 12.89 4.20 -5.35
C PRO A 122 13.89 4.16 -6.50
N ALA A 123 14.55 3.02 -6.76
CA ALA A 123 15.48 2.86 -7.89
C ALA A 123 14.77 2.99 -9.25
N ILE A 124 13.60 2.36 -9.42
CA ILE A 124 12.77 2.51 -10.63
C ILE A 124 12.34 3.96 -10.81
N TRP A 125 11.88 4.59 -9.72
CA TRP A 125 11.43 5.98 -9.73
C TRP A 125 12.53 6.95 -10.11
N SER A 126 13.72 6.82 -9.50
CA SER A 126 14.89 7.63 -9.82
C SER A 126 15.35 7.43 -11.28
N ALA A 127 15.30 6.20 -11.80
CA ALA A 127 15.62 5.91 -13.20
C ALA A 127 14.63 6.58 -14.17
N VAL A 128 13.34 6.58 -13.86
CA VAL A 128 12.30 7.26 -14.66
C VAL A 128 12.49 8.76 -14.65
N PHE A 129 12.79 9.37 -13.48
CA PHE A 129 13.06 10.81 -13.36
C PHE A 129 14.33 11.22 -14.08
N ALA A 130 15.40 10.43 -13.98
CA ALA A 130 16.63 10.65 -14.74
C ALA A 130 16.39 10.59 -16.26
N ALA A 131 15.58 9.61 -16.72
CA ALA A 131 15.19 9.49 -18.13
C ALA A 131 14.31 10.67 -18.60
N ALA A 132 13.55 11.29 -17.70
CA ALA A 132 12.76 12.49 -17.97
C ALA A 132 13.56 13.80 -17.88
N GLY A 133 14.87 13.75 -17.61
CA GLY A 133 15.75 14.92 -17.52
C GLY A 133 15.62 15.72 -16.23
N HIS A 134 15.03 15.14 -15.18
CA HIS A 134 14.92 15.74 -13.86
C HIS A 134 15.95 15.17 -12.89
N ASP A 135 16.37 15.98 -11.92
CA ASP A 135 17.36 15.55 -10.93
C ASP A 135 16.78 14.45 -10.01
N PRO A 136 17.32 13.22 -10.03
CA PRO A 136 16.77 12.10 -9.27
C PRO A 136 16.87 12.28 -7.75
N HIS A 137 17.76 13.16 -7.27
CA HIS A 137 17.95 13.39 -5.83
C HIS A 137 16.77 14.13 -5.16
N HIS A 138 15.96 14.88 -5.92
CA HIS A 138 14.77 15.56 -5.40
C HIS A 138 13.49 14.71 -5.44
N ALA A 139 13.54 13.52 -6.03
CA ALA A 139 12.36 12.69 -6.27
C ALA A 139 12.38 11.36 -5.48
N TYR A 140 13.16 11.29 -4.40
CA TYR A 140 13.22 10.08 -3.58
C TYR A 140 11.91 9.90 -2.80
N MET A 141 11.22 8.80 -3.05
CA MET A 141 9.94 8.45 -2.42
C MET A 141 10.10 7.19 -1.58
N ARG A 142 9.74 7.26 -0.31
CA ARG A 142 9.70 6.09 0.57
C ARG A 142 8.49 5.22 0.23
N VAL A 143 8.68 3.93 0.13
CA VAL A 143 7.64 2.97 -0.28
C VAL A 143 7.42 1.96 0.83
N VAL A 144 6.98 2.43 1.99
CA VAL A 144 6.65 1.57 3.15
C VAL A 144 5.35 2.07 3.77
N PRO A 145 4.18 1.63 3.28
CA PRO A 145 2.88 2.13 3.75
C PRO A 145 2.50 1.64 5.15
N THR A 146 3.16 0.62 5.69
CA THR A 146 2.79 -0.02 6.96
C THR A 146 3.74 0.30 8.12
N ALA A 147 4.82 1.01 7.90
CA ALA A 147 5.83 1.31 8.93
C ALA A 147 5.58 2.59 9.73
N ASP A 148 4.47 3.28 9.49
CA ASP A 148 4.12 4.54 10.17
C ASP A 148 2.97 4.37 11.15
#